data_ad21b4bfe5d24945e5823bbb9e94fc51
#
_entry.id   ad21b4bfe5d24945e5823bbb9e94fc51
#
_cell.length_a   1.000
_cell.length_b   1.000
_cell.length_c   1.000
_cell.angle_alpha   90.00
_cell.angle_beta   90.00
_cell.angle_gamma   90.00
#
_symmetry.space_group_name_H-M   'P 1'
#
loop_
_entity.id
_entity.type
_entity.pdbx_description
1 polymer ?
#
loop_
_entity_poly.entity_id
_entity_poly.type
_entity_poly.pdbx_seq_one_letter_code
_entity_poly.pdbx_strand_id
1 'polypeptide(L)'
;MAKTDLTAADLNKLTEWDTPTICNGLEHLSSEYRVKSFTVEQMQCFDPSLPPIIGYARTAMIRSMTPPEGKPEDIREMRARYYETISTPPNPSISVIQDLDPTPGFGAFWGEVNTAIHKGLGCLGVVTNGSFRDIDACAPGFQL
;
A
#
# COMPACT_ATOMS: atom_id res chain seq x y z
N MET A 1 -24.99 -10.60 0.29
CA MET A 1 -24.85 -9.77 1.50
C MET A 1 -24.63 -8.34 1.05
N ALA A 2 -25.38 -7.37 1.59
CA ALA A 2 -25.10 -5.95 1.33
C ALA A 2 -23.69 -5.65 1.86
N LYS A 3 -22.87 -5.06 1.01
CA LYS A 3 -21.52 -4.61 1.37
C LYS A 3 -21.71 -3.45 2.34
N THR A 4 -21.59 -3.70 3.64
CA THR A 4 -21.62 -2.63 4.63
C THR A 4 -20.24 -2.00 4.61
N ASP A 5 -20.14 -0.77 4.11
CA ASP A 5 -18.89 -0.03 4.16
C ASP A 5 -18.52 0.20 5.62
N LEU A 6 -17.25 -0.03 5.95
CA LEU A 6 -16.71 0.26 7.28
C LEU A 6 -16.75 1.77 7.51
N THR A 7 -17.14 2.16 8.70
CA THR A 7 -17.09 3.58 9.11
C THR A 7 -15.68 3.95 9.57
N ALA A 8 -15.39 5.24 9.66
CA ALA A 8 -14.12 5.71 10.23
C ALA A 8 -13.94 5.23 11.69
N ALA A 9 -15.02 5.08 12.44
CA ALA A 9 -14.99 4.55 13.81
C ALA A 9 -14.60 3.06 13.83
N ASP A 10 -15.05 2.27 12.84
CA ASP A 10 -14.66 0.86 12.72
C ASP A 10 -13.18 0.72 12.39
N LEU A 11 -12.68 1.56 11.47
CA LEU A 11 -11.25 1.57 11.13
C LEU A 11 -10.39 1.99 12.34
N ASN A 12 -10.81 3.02 13.09
CA ASN A 12 -10.11 3.44 14.29
C ASN A 12 -10.06 2.34 15.36
N LYS A 13 -11.12 1.56 15.50
CA LYS A 13 -11.11 0.40 16.40
C LYS A 13 -10.06 -0.64 16.05
N LEU A 14 -9.83 -0.87 14.76
CA LEU A 14 -8.83 -1.84 14.31
C LEU A 14 -7.39 -1.41 14.65
N THR A 15 -7.12 -0.10 14.84
CA THR A 15 -5.79 0.38 15.26
C THR A 15 -5.42 0.02 16.69
N GLU A 16 -6.38 -0.42 17.51
CA GLU A 16 -6.14 -0.88 18.88
C GLU A 16 -5.45 -2.26 18.94
N TRP A 17 -5.41 -2.97 17.81
CA TRP A 17 -4.90 -4.33 17.72
C TRP A 17 -3.69 -4.40 16.79
N ASP A 18 -2.74 -5.26 17.13
CA ASP A 18 -1.62 -5.56 16.24
C ASP A 18 -2.04 -6.47 15.09
N THR A 19 -1.23 -6.50 14.04
CA THR A 19 -1.51 -7.30 12.82
C THR A 19 -1.71 -8.79 13.13
N PRO A 20 -0.87 -9.45 13.96
CA PRO A 20 -1.11 -10.85 14.34
C PRO A 20 -2.46 -11.10 14.99
N THR A 21 -2.90 -10.21 15.86
CA THR A 21 -4.22 -10.32 16.52
C THR A 21 -5.35 -10.20 15.50
N ILE A 22 -5.26 -9.28 14.54
CA ILE A 22 -6.24 -9.17 13.44
C ILE A 22 -6.24 -10.43 12.58
N CYS A 23 -5.06 -10.99 12.24
CA CYS A 23 -4.97 -12.24 11.48
C CYS A 23 -5.64 -13.40 12.22
N ASN A 24 -5.36 -13.56 13.52
CA ASN A 24 -6.01 -14.57 14.34
C ASN A 24 -7.54 -14.40 14.38
N GLY A 25 -8.01 -13.16 14.46
CA GLY A 25 -9.44 -12.85 14.38
C GLY A 25 -10.08 -13.28 13.06
N LEU A 26 -9.40 -13.06 11.95
CA LEU A 26 -9.86 -13.49 10.62
C LEU A 26 -9.97 -15.03 10.51
N GLU A 27 -9.05 -15.78 11.13
CA GLU A 27 -9.10 -17.25 11.14
C GLU A 27 -10.35 -17.80 11.83
N HIS A 28 -10.91 -17.08 12.81
CA HIS A 28 -12.18 -17.43 13.44
C HIS A 28 -13.38 -17.18 12.53
N LEU A 29 -13.28 -16.26 11.57
CA LEU A 29 -14.33 -15.97 10.61
C LEU A 29 -14.33 -16.96 9.45
N SER A 30 -13.17 -17.44 9.03
CA SER A 30 -13.03 -18.43 7.97
C SER A 30 -11.72 -19.20 8.08
N SER A 31 -11.78 -20.52 8.05
CA SER A 31 -10.60 -21.39 8.05
C SER A 31 -9.69 -21.19 6.83
N GLU A 32 -10.20 -20.59 5.77
CA GLU A 32 -9.44 -20.26 4.57
C GLU A 32 -8.28 -19.29 4.88
N TYR A 33 -8.48 -18.39 5.85
CA TYR A 33 -7.46 -17.42 6.24
C TYR A 33 -6.22 -18.05 6.92
N ARG A 34 -6.32 -19.26 7.45
CA ARG A 34 -5.18 -19.97 8.04
C ARG A 34 -4.05 -20.30 7.07
N VAL A 35 -4.38 -20.47 5.80
CA VAL A 35 -3.44 -20.95 4.78
C VAL A 35 -3.09 -19.93 3.71
N LYS A 36 -3.76 -18.76 3.70
CA LYS A 36 -3.63 -17.76 2.64
C LYS A 36 -3.38 -16.33 3.13
N SER A 37 -3.36 -16.09 4.45
CA SER A 37 -3.37 -14.73 5.00
C SER A 37 -2.06 -14.34 5.68
N PHE A 38 -0.93 -14.82 5.18
CA PHE A 38 0.38 -14.44 5.70
C PHE A 38 1.39 -14.18 4.56
N THR A 39 2.37 -13.38 4.84
CA THR A 39 3.50 -13.13 3.94
C THR A 39 4.56 -14.20 4.14
N VAL A 40 5.21 -14.63 3.05
CA VAL A 40 6.32 -15.61 3.11
C VAL A 40 7.65 -14.95 3.42
N GLU A 41 7.74 -13.64 3.27
CA GLU A 41 8.91 -12.83 3.60
C GLU A 41 8.58 -11.88 4.74
N GLN A 42 9.58 -11.58 5.54
CA GLN A 42 9.43 -10.67 6.67
C GLN A 42 9.23 -9.24 6.16
N MET A 43 8.13 -8.61 6.58
CA MET A 43 7.91 -7.19 6.36
C MET A 43 8.79 -6.38 7.33
N GLN A 44 9.33 -5.29 6.82
CA GLN A 44 10.10 -4.32 7.60
C GLN A 44 9.35 -3.00 7.60
N CYS A 45 9.18 -2.42 8.78
CA CYS A 45 8.64 -1.08 8.94
C CYS A 45 9.81 -0.11 9.00
N PHE A 46 9.82 0.89 8.12
CA PHE A 46 10.92 1.85 8.08
C PHE A 46 10.93 2.75 9.31
N ASP A 47 9.78 3.29 9.70
CA ASP A 47 9.67 4.14 10.90
C ASP A 47 8.69 3.53 11.92
N PRO A 48 9.21 2.68 12.83
CA PRO A 48 8.38 2.06 13.86
C PRO A 48 7.88 3.04 14.94
N SER A 49 8.29 4.29 14.91
CA SER A 49 7.77 5.33 15.82
C SER A 49 6.41 5.88 15.36
N LEU A 50 6.05 5.67 14.09
CA LEU A 50 4.74 6.05 13.58
C LEU A 50 3.66 5.08 14.09
N PRO A 51 2.43 5.58 14.33
CA PRO A 51 1.33 4.72 14.74
C PRO A 51 0.95 3.72 13.63
N PRO A 52 0.33 2.58 13.97
CA PRO A 52 -0.22 1.68 12.98
C PRO A 52 -1.19 2.38 12.04
N ILE A 53 -1.16 2.01 10.77
CA ILE A 53 -2.08 2.53 9.77
C ILE A 53 -3.11 1.47 9.37
N ILE A 54 -4.35 1.88 9.16
CA ILE A 54 -5.43 1.03 8.66
C ILE A 54 -6.09 1.74 7.48
N GLY A 55 -6.31 1.00 6.40
CA GLY A 55 -6.93 1.57 5.21
C GLY A 55 -7.30 0.50 4.18
N TYR A 56 -8.00 0.94 3.16
CA TYR A 56 -8.39 0.08 2.04
C TYR A 56 -7.20 -0.15 1.11
N ALA A 57 -6.92 -1.40 0.77
CA ALA A 57 -5.83 -1.73 -0.12
C ALA A 57 -6.07 -1.20 -1.55
N ARG A 58 -5.09 -0.49 -2.09
CA ARG A 58 -4.99 -0.09 -3.50
C ARG A 58 -3.83 -0.82 -4.14
N THR A 59 -4.13 -1.81 -4.94
CA THR A 59 -3.12 -2.70 -5.50
C THR A 59 -2.61 -2.22 -6.85
N ALA A 60 -1.31 -2.35 -7.07
CA ALA A 60 -0.67 -2.08 -8.35
C ALA A 60 0.57 -2.96 -8.53
N MET A 61 1.10 -2.97 -9.75
CA MET A 61 2.34 -3.63 -10.11
C MET A 61 3.24 -2.65 -10.84
N ILE A 62 4.55 -2.75 -10.60
CA ILE A 62 5.56 -1.93 -11.27
C ILE A 62 6.67 -2.80 -11.87
N ARG A 63 7.35 -2.23 -12.85
CA ARG A 63 8.65 -2.68 -13.37
C ARG A 63 9.51 -1.47 -13.66
N SER A 64 10.79 -1.56 -13.38
CA SER A 64 11.74 -0.46 -13.54
C SER A 64 12.97 -0.84 -14.38
N MET A 65 13.32 -2.10 -14.46
CA MET A 65 14.50 -2.56 -15.20
C MET A 65 14.33 -2.48 -16.72
N THR A 66 13.09 -2.48 -17.19
CA THR A 66 12.80 -2.35 -18.63
C THR A 66 12.00 -1.07 -18.89
N PRO A 67 12.31 -0.32 -19.96
CA PRO A 67 11.49 0.81 -20.35
C PRO A 67 10.02 0.39 -20.56
N PRO A 68 9.06 1.24 -20.25
CA PRO A 68 7.66 0.96 -20.52
C PRO A 68 7.43 0.88 -22.03
N GLU A 69 6.66 -0.12 -22.45
CA GLU A 69 6.20 -0.25 -23.83
C GLU A 69 5.01 0.67 -24.10
N GLY A 70 4.90 1.15 -25.33
CA GLY A 70 3.77 1.98 -25.77
C GLY A 70 4.16 3.43 -26.04
N LYS A 71 3.15 4.21 -26.43
CA LYS A 71 3.34 5.63 -26.72
C LYS A 71 3.39 6.44 -25.41
N PRO A 72 4.12 7.58 -25.39
CA PRO A 72 4.17 8.44 -24.21
C PRO A 72 2.80 8.87 -23.69
N GLU A 73 1.80 8.99 -24.56
CA GLU A 73 0.42 9.33 -24.21
C GLU A 73 -0.22 8.20 -23.37
N ASP A 74 -0.08 6.95 -23.82
CA ASP A 74 -0.67 5.78 -23.17
C ASP A 74 -0.06 5.58 -21.77
N ILE A 75 1.26 5.82 -21.63
CA ILE A 75 1.98 5.73 -20.37
C ILE A 75 1.49 6.82 -19.40
N ARG A 76 1.29 8.05 -19.89
CA ARG A 76 0.73 9.14 -19.05
C ARG A 76 -0.69 8.84 -18.61
N GLU A 77 -1.53 8.32 -19.51
CA GLU A 77 -2.90 7.94 -19.19
C GLU A 77 -2.94 6.81 -18.16
N MET A 78 -2.11 5.77 -18.32
CA MET A 78 -2.01 4.67 -17.35
C MET A 78 -1.62 5.20 -15.96
N ARG A 79 -0.65 6.12 -15.89
CA ARG A 79 -0.23 6.75 -14.63
C ARG A 79 -1.34 7.60 -14.01
N ALA A 80 -2.08 8.34 -14.83
CA ALA A 80 -3.22 9.14 -14.35
C ALA A 80 -4.32 8.24 -13.76
N ARG A 81 -4.66 7.15 -14.43
CA ARG A 81 -5.62 6.15 -13.92
C ARG A 81 -5.17 5.51 -12.61
N TYR A 82 -3.87 5.27 -12.46
CA TYR A 82 -3.34 4.78 -11.19
C TYR A 82 -3.62 5.76 -10.04
N TYR A 83 -3.30 7.05 -10.21
CA TYR A 83 -3.57 8.06 -9.19
C TYR A 83 -5.07 8.26 -8.93
N GLU A 84 -5.90 8.17 -9.97
CA GLU A 84 -7.35 8.16 -9.83
C GLU A 84 -7.82 6.99 -8.95
N THR A 85 -7.26 5.80 -9.15
CA THR A 85 -7.55 4.63 -8.31
C THR A 85 -7.19 4.86 -6.85
N ILE A 86 -6.04 5.52 -6.58
CA ILE A 86 -5.62 5.85 -5.20
C ILE A 86 -6.59 6.83 -4.55
N SER A 87 -7.07 7.84 -5.29
CA SER A 87 -7.97 8.89 -4.76
C SER A 87 -9.43 8.44 -4.63
N THR A 88 -9.82 7.37 -5.32
CA THR A 88 -11.22 6.91 -5.35
C THR A 88 -11.65 6.36 -3.98
N PRO A 89 -12.81 6.77 -3.44
CA PRO A 89 -13.35 6.20 -2.21
C PRO A 89 -13.55 4.66 -2.29
N PRO A 90 -13.54 3.94 -1.16
CA PRO A 90 -13.44 4.45 0.20
C PRO A 90 -12.00 4.78 0.63
N ASN A 91 -11.87 5.78 1.51
CA ASN A 91 -10.62 6.22 2.13
C ASN A 91 -10.71 6.06 3.67
N PRO A 92 -9.57 6.06 4.41
CA PRO A 92 -8.19 6.13 3.93
C PRO A 92 -7.74 4.88 3.18
N SER A 93 -6.71 5.00 2.37
CA SER A 93 -6.15 3.89 1.61
C SER A 93 -4.71 3.55 2.02
N ILE A 94 -4.26 2.35 1.66
CA ILE A 94 -2.88 1.90 1.73
C ILE A 94 -2.51 1.36 0.35
N SER A 95 -1.41 1.84 -0.22
CA SER A 95 -0.91 1.35 -1.49
C SER A 95 -0.21 0.01 -1.29
N VAL A 96 -0.58 -1.00 -2.07
CA VAL A 96 0.07 -2.33 -2.06
C VAL A 96 0.63 -2.55 -3.45
N ILE A 97 1.94 -2.34 -3.59
CA ILE A 97 2.62 -2.39 -4.90
C ILE A 97 3.60 -3.55 -4.94
N GLN A 98 3.41 -4.42 -5.92
CA GLN A 98 4.35 -5.47 -6.24
C GLN A 98 5.34 -4.99 -7.32
N ASP A 99 6.62 -5.08 -7.03
CA ASP A 99 7.70 -4.96 -8.03
C ASP A 99 7.89 -6.32 -8.71
N LEU A 100 7.69 -6.33 -10.04
CA LEU A 100 7.77 -7.52 -10.88
C LEU A 100 9.14 -7.67 -11.57
N ASP A 101 10.11 -6.84 -11.24
CA ASP A 101 11.47 -7.00 -11.78
C ASP A 101 12.10 -8.30 -11.27
N PRO A 102 12.97 -8.94 -12.05
CA PRO A 102 13.71 -10.14 -11.62
C PRO A 102 14.51 -9.92 -10.34
N THR A 103 14.90 -8.67 -10.09
CA THR A 103 15.51 -8.21 -8.84
C THR A 103 14.64 -7.08 -8.30
N PRO A 104 13.66 -7.37 -7.43
CA PRO A 104 12.80 -6.35 -6.85
C PRO A 104 13.61 -5.27 -6.14
N GLY A 105 13.14 -4.03 -6.23
CA GLY A 105 13.82 -2.88 -5.61
C GLY A 105 14.88 -2.20 -6.48
N PHE A 106 15.09 -2.66 -7.71
CA PHE A 106 16.03 -2.01 -8.64
C PHE A 106 15.65 -0.53 -8.88
N GLY A 107 14.38 -0.26 -9.14
CA GLY A 107 13.88 1.10 -9.32
C GLY A 107 13.11 1.56 -8.11
N ALA A 108 13.72 2.35 -7.24
CA ALA A 108 13.08 2.89 -6.05
C ALA A 108 11.91 3.82 -6.43
N PHE A 109 10.71 3.24 -6.51
CA PHE A 109 9.49 3.99 -6.85
C PHE A 109 9.10 4.98 -5.76
N TRP A 110 9.30 4.59 -4.50
CA TRP A 110 8.93 5.38 -3.34
C TRP A 110 10.04 6.35 -2.96
N GLY A 111 9.67 7.61 -2.77
CA GLY A 111 10.55 8.71 -2.39
C GLY A 111 9.73 9.97 -2.15
N GLU A 112 10.38 11.13 -2.06
CA GLU A 112 9.75 12.42 -1.78
C GLU A 112 8.46 12.65 -2.58
N VAL A 113 8.55 12.59 -3.91
CA VAL A 113 7.42 12.94 -4.79
C VAL A 113 6.26 11.96 -4.66
N ASN A 114 6.53 10.66 -4.70
CA ASN A 114 5.46 9.66 -4.64
C ASN A 114 4.81 9.60 -3.26
N THR A 115 5.56 9.74 -2.18
CA THR A 115 4.96 9.79 -0.84
C THR A 115 4.09 11.03 -0.66
N ALA A 116 4.53 12.19 -1.17
CA ALA A 116 3.76 13.43 -1.11
C ALA A 116 2.45 13.34 -1.92
N ILE A 117 2.51 12.82 -3.15
CA ILE A 117 1.32 12.64 -4.00
C ILE A 117 0.32 11.68 -3.34
N HIS A 118 0.76 10.50 -2.92
CA HIS A 118 -0.12 9.50 -2.32
C HIS A 118 -0.76 10.00 -1.03
N LYS A 119 0.01 10.67 -0.18
CA LYS A 119 -0.52 11.30 1.03
C LYS A 119 -1.58 12.35 0.70
N GLY A 120 -1.34 13.20 -0.30
CA GLY A 120 -2.32 14.19 -0.77
C GLY A 120 -3.61 13.56 -1.34
N LEU A 121 -3.54 12.32 -1.82
CA LEU A 121 -4.68 11.56 -2.31
C LEU A 121 -5.38 10.71 -1.23
N GLY A 122 -5.00 10.84 0.04
CA GLY A 122 -5.62 10.14 1.16
C GLY A 122 -5.04 8.74 1.43
N CYS A 123 -3.86 8.44 0.88
CA CYS A 123 -3.12 7.22 1.17
C CYS A 123 -2.22 7.42 2.41
N LEU A 124 -2.26 6.46 3.33
CA LEU A 124 -1.53 6.56 4.61
C LEU A 124 -0.11 5.99 4.54
N GLY A 125 0.14 5.09 3.61
CA GLY A 125 1.43 4.42 3.50
C GLY A 125 1.44 3.36 2.41
N VAL A 126 2.50 2.57 2.37
CA VAL A 126 2.72 1.54 1.36
C VAL A 126 3.18 0.22 1.97
N VAL A 127 2.78 -0.86 1.31
CA VAL A 127 3.37 -2.20 1.45
C VAL A 127 3.93 -2.60 0.09
N THR A 128 5.21 -2.94 0.03
CA THR A 128 5.89 -3.30 -1.23
C THR A 128 7.06 -4.24 -0.99
N ASN A 129 7.38 -5.05 -1.98
CA ASN A 129 8.65 -5.79 -2.07
C ASN A 129 9.74 -4.99 -2.82
N GLY A 130 9.43 -3.75 -3.23
CA GLY A 130 10.34 -2.83 -3.89
C GLY A 130 11.24 -2.08 -2.90
N SER A 131 11.78 -0.96 -3.34
CA SER A 131 12.65 -0.10 -2.53
C SER A 131 12.18 1.35 -2.52
N PHE A 132 12.74 2.13 -1.61
CA PHE A 132 12.48 3.55 -1.48
C PHE A 132 13.78 4.35 -1.37
N ARG A 133 13.70 5.64 -1.66
CA ARG A 133 14.78 6.61 -1.66
C ARG A 133 14.33 7.92 -1.03
N ASP A 134 15.22 8.88 -0.96
CA ASP A 134 14.93 10.25 -0.47
C ASP A 134 14.27 10.23 0.93
N ILE A 135 14.79 9.38 1.81
CA ILE A 135 14.18 9.04 3.10
C ILE A 135 13.84 10.28 3.91
N ASP A 136 14.79 11.19 4.05
CA ASP A 136 14.63 12.42 4.84
C ASP A 136 13.66 13.43 4.22
N ALA A 137 13.33 13.25 2.93
CA ALA A 137 12.39 14.09 2.19
C ALA A 137 11.03 13.44 1.96
N CYS A 138 10.83 12.19 2.36
CA CYS A 138 9.53 11.53 2.28
C CYS A 138 8.47 12.29 3.09
N ALA A 139 7.24 12.24 2.64
CA ALA A 139 6.13 12.96 3.27
C ALA A 139 6.00 12.57 4.77
N PRO A 140 6.11 13.53 5.70
CA PRO A 140 6.06 13.23 7.13
C PRO A 140 4.83 12.40 7.52
N GLY A 141 5.03 11.32 8.27
CA GLY A 141 3.94 10.44 8.71
C GLY A 141 3.35 9.53 7.62
N PHE A 142 3.97 9.45 6.45
CA PHE A 142 3.64 8.43 5.44
C PHE A 142 4.42 7.15 5.77
N GLN A 143 3.70 6.05 6.03
CA GLN A 143 4.31 4.80 6.46
C GLN A 143 4.93 4.04 5.27
N LEU A 144 6.21 3.64 5.38
CA LEU A 144 6.95 2.85 4.41
C LEU A 144 7.32 1.48 4.98
#